data_fd798dabe1aebb740e49a5c9cf113ed0
#
_entry.id   fd798dabe1aebb740e49a5c9cf113ed0
#
_cell.length_a   1.000
_cell.length_b   1.000
_cell.length_c   1.000
_cell.angle_alpha   90.00
_cell.angle_beta   90.00
_cell.angle_gamma   90.00
#
_symmetry.space_group_name_H-M   'P 1'
#
loop_
_entity.id
_entity.type
_entity.pdbx_description
1 polymer ?
#
loop_
_entity_poly.entity_id
_entity_poly.type
_entity_poly.pdbx_seq_one_letter_code
_entity_poly.pdbx_strand_id
1 'polypeptide(L)'
;MKPLILLIIVLASAAPLLAADGDRTAVELHLNRNVPSFLGQVIDFGPPRDAKVIAEYGTVRQGKVGGLTVTATPSAEKRGAYMVQLGSGAEQSASVEVTPEAAVTVEIDRPSGRLPYRLQLISNAGPNGSSREVMTWVAQYRAEGTFAVGNCRTLLAIWDSTSDGVFDRRDFRAGSAVGLDVNGDGKIAGQGEFLFGGEVFEFCGRRFFVDPDSLKPDGSAVTVVETSLEKPKIGSPVPTLIMETTGGATLRSGEWRGKVVLLDFWASWCGYCIEGFKTIRQMHEEFAPTLQVISINTDEPSAIAEARKVVASHDMPWAKVMSGKGMDDPLWMMFQGLEHSMPQYVIIDREGIVRYSGAGGENLIELRAAIEKYTGKP
;
A
#
# COMPACT_ATOMS: atom_id res chain seq x y z
N MET A 1 38.54 -28.91 35.70
CA MET A 1 38.47 -27.82 34.70
C MET A 1 37.51 -28.29 33.61
N LYS A 2 36.28 -27.76 33.58
CA LYS A 2 35.29 -28.04 32.52
C LYS A 2 35.44 -26.96 31.45
N PRO A 3 35.46 -27.27 30.15
CA PRO A 3 35.51 -26.25 29.13
C PRO A 3 34.16 -25.54 29.03
N LEU A 4 34.20 -24.23 29.08
CA LEU A 4 33.07 -23.32 28.84
C LEU A 4 32.81 -23.31 27.33
N ILE A 5 31.75 -23.95 26.90
CA ILE A 5 31.28 -23.86 25.50
C ILE A 5 30.60 -22.50 25.36
N LEU A 6 31.29 -21.58 24.69
CA LEU A 6 30.75 -20.29 24.29
C LEU A 6 29.75 -20.53 23.16
N LEU A 7 28.46 -20.51 23.49
CA LEU A 7 27.39 -20.54 22.49
C LEU A 7 27.34 -19.18 21.79
N ILE A 8 27.97 -19.09 20.63
CA ILE A 8 27.81 -17.93 19.75
C ILE A 8 26.40 -18.06 19.12
N ILE A 9 25.45 -17.37 19.71
CA ILE A 9 24.16 -17.12 19.03
C ILE A 9 24.44 -16.16 17.88
N VAL A 10 24.63 -16.70 16.69
CA VAL A 10 24.54 -15.93 15.46
C VAL A 10 23.06 -15.57 15.32
N LEU A 11 22.71 -14.37 15.75
CA LEU A 11 21.48 -13.72 15.31
C LEU A 11 21.63 -13.54 13.80
N ALA A 12 21.14 -14.51 13.04
CA ALA A 12 20.89 -14.33 11.63
C ALA A 12 19.81 -13.22 11.53
N SER A 13 20.27 -11.99 11.35
CA SER A 13 19.41 -10.93 10.85
C SER A 13 18.79 -11.48 9.57
N ALA A 14 17.46 -11.64 9.55
CA ALA A 14 16.74 -11.96 8.33
C ALA A 14 17.12 -10.89 7.31
N ALA A 15 18.02 -11.23 6.39
CA ALA A 15 18.33 -10.38 5.27
C ALA A 15 17.01 -10.09 4.55
N PRO A 16 16.73 -8.85 4.17
CA PRO A 16 15.53 -8.53 3.42
C PRO A 16 15.50 -9.44 2.18
N LEU A 17 14.34 -10.03 1.87
CA LEU A 17 14.12 -10.89 0.71
C LEU A 17 14.39 -10.16 -0.63
N LEU A 18 14.46 -8.85 -0.59
CA LEU A 18 15.01 -7.97 -1.62
C LEU A 18 16.53 -7.92 -1.41
N ALA A 19 17.24 -8.99 -1.80
CA ALA A 19 18.68 -8.91 -1.93
C ALA A 19 18.99 -7.84 -2.97
N ALA A 20 19.46 -6.69 -2.48
CA ALA A 20 19.94 -5.62 -3.34
C ALA A 20 21.33 -6.05 -3.85
N ASP A 21 21.35 -6.89 -4.90
CA ASP A 21 22.58 -7.31 -5.57
C ASP A 21 23.12 -6.25 -6.53
N GLY A 22 22.43 -5.10 -6.62
CA GLY A 22 22.71 -4.08 -7.62
C GLY A 22 23.18 -2.74 -7.09
N ASP A 23 23.59 -1.90 -8.00
CA ASP A 23 24.02 -0.53 -7.73
C ASP A 23 22.92 0.30 -7.06
N ARG A 24 23.32 1.08 -6.07
CA ARG A 24 22.45 2.02 -5.35
C ARG A 24 22.70 3.43 -5.87
N THR A 25 21.69 4.04 -6.45
CA THR A 25 21.75 5.41 -6.99
C THR A 25 20.95 6.35 -6.10
N ALA A 26 21.62 7.29 -5.45
CA ALA A 26 20.96 8.40 -4.76
C ALA A 26 20.39 9.39 -5.79
N VAL A 27 19.12 9.72 -5.64
CA VAL A 27 18.42 10.72 -6.45
C VAL A 27 18.16 11.94 -5.57
N GLU A 28 18.76 13.07 -5.92
CA GLU A 28 18.45 14.35 -5.30
C GLU A 28 17.07 14.82 -5.77
N LEU A 29 16.22 15.22 -4.83
CA LEU A 29 14.87 15.67 -5.06
C LEU A 29 14.70 17.12 -4.60
N HIS A 30 13.75 17.82 -5.20
CA HIS A 30 13.32 19.14 -4.77
C HIS A 30 11.80 19.21 -4.69
N LEU A 31 11.28 20.06 -3.82
CA LEU A 31 9.84 20.21 -3.66
C LEU A 31 9.26 21.04 -4.81
N ASN A 32 8.36 20.42 -5.59
CA ASN A 32 7.52 21.10 -6.55
C ASN A 32 6.17 21.43 -5.89
N ARG A 33 5.89 22.73 -5.71
CA ARG A 33 4.67 23.27 -5.04
C ARG A 33 3.57 23.66 -6.03
N ASN A 34 3.78 23.46 -7.31
CA ASN A 34 2.83 23.79 -8.38
C ASN A 34 2.32 22.53 -9.08
N VAL A 35 2.12 21.46 -8.33
CA VAL A 35 1.58 20.22 -8.87
C VAL A 35 0.09 20.42 -9.05
N PRO A 36 -0.46 20.32 -10.30
CA PRO A 36 -1.89 20.22 -10.45
C PRO A 36 -2.38 19.05 -9.60
N SER A 37 -3.51 19.21 -8.92
CA SER A 37 -4.14 18.15 -8.14
C SER A 37 -4.58 17.03 -9.07
N PHE A 38 -3.61 16.21 -9.45
CA PHE A 38 -3.80 15.17 -10.46
C PHE A 38 -4.37 13.89 -9.86
N LEU A 39 -3.98 13.58 -8.68
CA LEU A 39 -4.65 12.59 -7.89
C LEU A 39 -5.79 13.28 -7.17
N GLY A 40 -6.92 13.34 -7.84
CA GLY A 40 -8.21 13.37 -7.19
C GLY A 40 -8.42 12.05 -6.43
N GLN A 41 -7.41 11.59 -5.73
CA GLN A 41 -7.60 10.76 -4.56
C GLN A 41 -8.35 11.68 -3.59
N VAL A 42 -9.65 11.63 -3.73
CA VAL A 42 -10.50 11.70 -2.58
C VAL A 42 -9.87 10.69 -1.64
N ILE A 43 -8.99 11.17 -0.75
CA ILE A 43 -8.78 10.45 0.48
C ILE A 43 -10.15 10.60 1.11
N ASP A 44 -11.01 9.65 0.76
CA ASP A 44 -12.21 9.43 1.52
C ASP A 44 -11.66 9.13 2.90
N PHE A 45 -11.68 10.12 3.78
CA PHE A 45 -11.47 9.92 5.19
C PHE A 45 -12.66 9.10 5.68
N GLY A 46 -12.80 7.89 5.11
CA GLY A 46 -13.45 6.81 5.79
C GLY A 46 -12.78 6.83 7.15
N PRO A 47 -13.47 6.79 8.28
CA PRO A 47 -12.95 7.23 9.56
C PRO A 47 -11.59 6.59 9.76
N PRO A 48 -10.47 7.38 9.74
CA PRO A 48 -9.29 6.90 10.40
C PRO A 48 -9.79 6.52 11.77
N ARG A 49 -9.36 5.42 12.33
CA ARG A 49 -9.86 4.95 13.62
C ARG A 49 -9.86 6.03 14.71
N ASP A 50 -9.24 7.20 14.43
CA ASP A 50 -9.06 8.33 15.34
C ASP A 50 -9.52 9.71 14.81
N ALA A 51 -10.10 9.84 13.62
CA ALA A 51 -10.54 11.15 13.14
C ALA A 51 -11.92 11.07 12.46
N LYS A 52 -12.92 11.69 13.06
CA LYS A 52 -14.23 11.92 12.46
C LYS A 52 -14.34 13.38 12.04
N VAL A 53 -14.03 13.69 10.78
CA VAL A 53 -14.49 14.94 10.17
C VAL A 53 -15.70 14.61 9.30
N ILE A 54 -16.81 14.31 9.91
CA ILE A 54 -18.09 14.19 9.24
C ILE A 54 -18.88 15.44 9.62
N ALA A 55 -19.05 16.36 8.70
CA ALA A 55 -19.90 17.52 8.94
C ALA A 55 -21.36 17.16 8.67
N GLU A 56 -22.14 16.88 9.71
CA GLU A 56 -23.59 17.07 9.61
C GLU A 56 -23.88 18.56 9.72
N TYR A 57 -24.66 19.09 8.79
CA TYR A 57 -25.04 20.48 8.75
C TYR A 57 -25.54 20.95 10.15
N GLY A 58 -24.89 21.97 10.70
CA GLY A 58 -25.29 22.60 11.96
C GLY A 58 -24.48 22.26 13.21
N THR A 59 -23.47 21.37 13.15
CA THR A 59 -22.65 21.02 14.32
C THR A 59 -21.17 21.35 14.11
N VAL A 60 -20.53 21.87 15.18
CA VAL A 60 -19.07 22.03 15.24
C VAL A 60 -18.43 20.65 15.33
N ARG A 61 -17.39 20.40 14.53
CA ARG A 61 -16.69 19.11 14.50
C ARG A 61 -15.20 19.29 14.60
N GLN A 62 -14.56 18.33 15.26
CA GLN A 62 -13.12 18.26 15.37
C GLN A 62 -12.61 16.92 14.86
N GLY A 63 -11.47 16.96 14.17
CA GLY A 63 -10.74 15.80 13.71
C GLY A 63 -9.26 16.09 13.63
N LYS A 64 -8.50 15.08 13.19
CA LYS A 64 -7.06 15.23 12.93
C LYS A 64 -6.76 14.83 11.51
N VAL A 65 -5.86 15.57 10.85
CA VAL A 65 -5.36 15.25 9.52
C VAL A 65 -3.89 15.68 9.43
N GLY A 66 -3.01 14.79 8.97
CA GLY A 66 -1.60 15.09 8.84
C GLY A 66 -1.00 15.68 10.13
N GLY A 67 -1.33 15.18 11.32
CA GLY A 67 -0.87 15.69 12.61
C GLY A 67 -1.51 17.01 13.08
N LEU A 68 -2.36 17.65 12.28
CA LEU A 68 -3.09 18.87 12.65
C LEU A 68 -4.43 18.53 13.28
N THR A 69 -4.87 19.36 14.21
CA THR A 69 -6.26 19.42 14.66
C THR A 69 -7.05 20.28 13.68
N VAL A 70 -8.15 19.77 13.19
CA VAL A 70 -9.07 20.46 12.29
C VAL A 70 -10.37 20.69 13.03
N THR A 71 -10.82 21.95 13.10
CA THR A 71 -12.13 22.31 13.65
C THR A 71 -12.95 22.95 12.53
N ALA A 72 -14.07 22.35 12.16
CA ALA A 72 -15.01 22.89 11.19
C ALA A 72 -16.25 23.39 11.92
N THR A 73 -16.54 24.67 11.77
CA THR A 73 -17.72 25.35 12.34
C THR A 73 -18.60 25.79 11.18
N PRO A 74 -19.91 25.46 11.19
CA PRO A 74 -20.82 25.97 10.16
C PRO A 74 -20.77 27.49 10.07
N SER A 75 -20.72 28.04 8.84
CA SER A 75 -20.74 29.48 8.62
C SER A 75 -22.12 30.05 8.98
N ALA A 76 -22.13 31.11 9.74
CA ALA A 76 -23.36 31.83 10.07
C ALA A 76 -23.90 32.64 8.89
N GLU A 77 -23.02 32.97 7.94
CA GLU A 77 -23.35 33.87 6.83
C GLU A 77 -23.75 33.11 5.55
N LYS A 78 -23.24 31.89 5.37
CA LYS A 78 -23.37 31.13 4.13
C LYS A 78 -23.79 29.68 4.38
N ARG A 79 -25.02 29.36 3.95
CA ARG A 79 -25.54 27.98 4.08
C ARG A 79 -24.67 26.95 3.35
N GLY A 80 -24.28 25.88 4.04
CA GLY A 80 -23.43 24.81 3.49
C GLY A 80 -21.93 25.12 3.52
N ALA A 81 -21.52 26.33 3.94
CA ALA A 81 -20.14 26.68 4.14
C ALA A 81 -19.67 26.38 5.58
N TYR A 82 -18.39 26.16 5.74
CA TYR A 82 -17.75 25.93 7.05
C TYR A 82 -16.54 26.84 7.21
N MET A 83 -16.44 27.45 8.38
CA MET A 83 -15.20 28.06 8.82
C MET A 83 -14.30 26.95 9.38
N VAL A 84 -13.19 26.69 8.72
CA VAL A 84 -12.24 25.63 9.04
C VAL A 84 -11.02 26.24 9.72
N GLN A 85 -10.74 25.80 10.92
CA GLN A 85 -9.57 26.18 11.69
C GLN A 85 -8.60 24.99 11.75
N LEU A 86 -7.36 25.25 11.43
CA LEU A 86 -6.26 24.28 11.41
C LEU A 86 -5.22 24.68 12.45
N GLY A 87 -4.75 23.74 13.26
CA GLY A 87 -3.75 24.04 14.28
C GLY A 87 -2.99 22.81 14.76
N SER A 88 -1.83 23.05 15.37
CA SER A 88 -1.06 22.04 16.08
C SER A 88 -1.06 22.39 17.59
N GLY A 89 -1.71 21.54 18.39
CA GLY A 89 -1.83 21.81 19.84
C GLY A 89 -2.68 23.04 20.15
N ALA A 90 -2.11 24.02 20.87
CA ALA A 90 -2.80 25.25 21.29
C ALA A 90 -2.74 26.39 20.25
N GLU A 91 -1.92 26.26 19.21
CA GLU A 91 -1.75 27.29 18.19
C GLU A 91 -2.58 26.99 16.95
N GLN A 92 -3.30 27.99 16.45
CA GLN A 92 -4.02 27.94 15.18
C GLN A 92 -3.07 28.37 14.06
N SER A 93 -2.85 27.50 13.09
CA SER A 93 -1.95 27.77 11.95
C SER A 93 -2.67 28.49 10.80
N ALA A 94 -3.97 28.26 10.62
CA ALA A 94 -4.78 28.87 9.56
C ALA A 94 -6.27 28.86 9.90
N SER A 95 -7.02 29.81 9.35
CA SER A 95 -8.48 29.83 9.36
C SER A 95 -8.99 30.20 7.98
N VAL A 96 -9.91 29.40 7.43
CA VAL A 96 -10.42 29.58 6.07
C VAL A 96 -11.87 29.17 5.95
N GLU A 97 -12.64 29.88 5.12
CA GLU A 97 -14.00 29.47 4.76
C GLU A 97 -13.94 28.49 3.58
N VAL A 98 -14.56 27.32 3.74
CA VAL A 98 -14.67 26.28 2.72
C VAL A 98 -16.13 26.15 2.33
N THR A 99 -16.40 26.22 1.02
CA THR A 99 -17.74 26.16 0.46
C THR A 99 -17.90 24.92 -0.43
N PRO A 100 -19.14 24.45 -0.67
CA PRO A 100 -19.36 23.31 -1.57
C PRO A 100 -18.94 23.58 -3.03
N GLU A 101 -18.94 24.85 -3.43
CA GLU A 101 -18.72 25.24 -4.82
C GLU A 101 -17.24 25.40 -5.20
N ALA A 102 -16.37 25.60 -4.20
CA ALA A 102 -14.97 25.92 -4.46
C ALA A 102 -14.03 25.24 -3.50
N ALA A 103 -12.95 24.70 -4.07
CA ALA A 103 -11.80 24.26 -3.27
C ALA A 103 -10.96 25.48 -2.85
N VAL A 104 -10.37 25.39 -1.66
CA VAL A 104 -9.53 26.44 -1.11
C VAL A 104 -8.14 25.87 -0.84
N THR A 105 -7.10 26.59 -1.26
CA THR A 105 -5.71 26.25 -0.94
C THR A 105 -5.26 26.99 0.32
N VAL A 106 -4.69 26.28 1.25
CA VAL A 106 -4.11 26.83 2.48
C VAL A 106 -2.63 26.47 2.54
N GLU A 107 -1.84 27.40 3.05
CA GLU A 107 -0.41 27.19 3.30
C GLU A 107 -0.19 26.87 4.77
N ILE A 108 0.45 25.73 5.05
CA ILE A 108 0.69 25.24 6.42
C ILE A 108 2.19 25.07 6.65
N ASP A 109 2.66 25.55 7.79
CA ASP A 109 4.04 25.34 8.22
C ASP A 109 4.23 23.88 8.66
N ARG A 110 5.21 23.22 8.04
CA ARG A 110 5.57 21.82 8.23
C ARG A 110 7.09 21.69 8.44
N PRO A 111 7.58 20.54 8.91
CA PRO A 111 9.03 20.32 9.03
C PRO A 111 9.79 20.57 7.73
N SER A 112 9.19 20.24 6.59
CA SER A 112 9.74 20.44 5.23
C SER A 112 9.55 21.86 4.69
N GLY A 113 9.03 22.79 5.50
CA GLY A 113 8.75 24.17 5.15
C GLY A 113 7.25 24.47 5.04
N ARG A 114 6.92 25.65 4.50
CA ARG A 114 5.53 26.06 4.28
C ARG A 114 4.97 25.42 3.04
N LEU A 115 3.95 24.57 3.19
CA LEU A 115 3.44 23.68 2.15
C LEU A 115 1.95 23.94 1.84
N PRO A 116 1.56 23.89 0.55
CA PRO A 116 0.19 24.11 0.11
C PRO A 116 -0.67 22.85 0.24
N TYR A 117 -1.87 23.00 0.79
CA TYR A 117 -2.88 21.97 0.88
C TYR A 117 -4.22 22.48 0.33
N ARG A 118 -4.92 21.61 -0.38
CA ARG A 118 -6.24 21.88 -0.90
C ARG A 118 -7.31 21.28 0.00
N LEU A 119 -8.26 22.12 0.42
CA LEU A 119 -9.48 21.71 1.10
C LEU A 119 -10.65 21.82 0.14
N GLN A 120 -11.52 20.84 0.16
CA GLN A 120 -12.73 20.83 -0.65
C GLN A 120 -13.84 20.08 0.09
N LEU A 121 -15.06 20.60 0.04
CA LEU A 121 -16.26 19.86 0.41
C LEU A 121 -16.74 19.07 -0.80
N ILE A 122 -16.97 17.79 -0.62
CA ILE A 122 -17.56 16.92 -1.64
C ILE A 122 -18.78 16.21 -1.07
N SER A 123 -19.81 16.04 -1.90
CA SER A 123 -20.98 15.24 -1.57
C SER A 123 -20.74 13.80 -2.01
N ASN A 124 -20.66 12.88 -1.07
CA ASN A 124 -20.62 11.44 -1.36
C ASN A 124 -22.03 10.84 -1.24
N ALA A 125 -22.44 10.07 -2.24
CA ALA A 125 -23.64 9.27 -2.15
C ALA A 125 -23.41 8.14 -1.11
N GLY A 126 -24.13 8.23 -0.01
CA GLY A 126 -24.13 7.17 0.99
C GLY A 126 -25.03 5.99 0.61
N PRO A 127 -24.91 4.85 1.30
CA PRO A 127 -25.86 3.75 1.16
C PRO A 127 -27.27 4.27 1.41
N ASN A 128 -28.24 3.80 0.62
CA ASN A 128 -29.66 4.19 0.69
C ASN A 128 -30.00 5.61 0.19
N GLY A 129 -29.18 6.21 -0.70
CA GLY A 129 -29.48 7.52 -1.30
C GLY A 129 -29.27 8.72 -0.35
N SER A 130 -28.67 8.52 0.81
CA SER A 130 -28.24 9.63 1.68
C SER A 130 -26.99 10.29 1.09
N SER A 131 -26.96 11.61 0.99
CA SER A 131 -25.74 12.34 0.69
C SER A 131 -25.01 12.70 1.98
N ARG A 132 -23.71 12.42 2.04
CA ARG A 132 -22.81 12.90 3.10
C ARG A 132 -21.87 13.94 2.53
N GLU A 133 -21.77 15.08 3.19
CA GLU A 133 -20.71 16.02 2.90
C GLU A 133 -19.43 15.58 3.61
N VAL A 134 -18.36 15.46 2.85
CA VAL A 134 -17.03 15.08 3.33
C VAL A 134 -16.06 16.20 2.96
N MET A 135 -15.25 16.62 3.92
CA MET A 135 -14.15 17.55 3.65
C MET A 135 -12.92 16.76 3.25
N THR A 136 -12.35 17.07 2.10
CA THR A 136 -11.11 16.48 1.62
C THR A 136 -9.93 17.37 1.92
N TRP A 137 -8.79 16.75 2.18
CA TRP A 137 -7.51 17.38 2.42
C TRP A 137 -6.46 16.73 1.52
N VAL A 138 -5.83 17.51 0.66
CA VAL A 138 -4.90 16.98 -0.34
C VAL A 138 -3.65 17.84 -0.40
N ALA A 139 -2.49 17.22 -0.27
CA ALA A 139 -1.20 17.87 -0.49
C ALA A 139 -1.08 18.34 -1.96
N GLN A 140 -0.67 19.58 -2.15
CA GLN A 140 -0.50 20.20 -3.48
C GLN A 140 0.99 20.32 -3.85
N TYR A 141 1.80 19.39 -3.38
CA TYR A 141 3.22 19.34 -3.62
C TYR A 141 3.70 17.89 -3.74
N ARG A 142 4.87 17.73 -4.31
CA ARG A 142 5.61 16.46 -4.37
C ARG A 142 7.11 16.74 -4.35
N ALA A 143 7.89 15.76 -3.94
CA ALA A 143 9.32 15.75 -4.15
C ALA A 143 9.62 15.16 -5.52
N GLU A 144 10.46 15.82 -6.34
CA GLU A 144 10.77 15.33 -7.67
C GLU A 144 12.25 15.59 -8.05
N GLY A 145 12.79 14.73 -8.89
CA GLY A 145 14.17 14.84 -9.37
C GLY A 145 14.40 13.97 -10.59
N THR A 146 15.61 14.02 -11.12
CA THR A 146 15.98 13.21 -12.27
C THR A 146 16.65 11.91 -11.85
N PHE A 147 16.06 10.79 -12.22
CA PHE A 147 16.70 9.49 -12.15
C PHE A 147 17.44 9.21 -13.48
N ALA A 148 18.69 8.79 -13.39
CA ALA A 148 19.54 8.57 -14.56
C ALA A 148 20.27 7.23 -14.47
N VAL A 149 20.30 6.52 -15.61
CA VAL A 149 21.04 5.26 -15.81
C VAL A 149 21.75 5.32 -17.16
N GLY A 150 23.07 5.42 -17.15
CA GLY A 150 23.81 5.64 -18.39
C GLY A 150 23.38 6.94 -19.09
N ASN A 151 22.90 6.82 -20.31
CA ASN A 151 22.38 7.95 -21.09
C ASN A 151 20.87 8.17 -20.94
N CYS A 152 20.16 7.28 -20.25
CA CYS A 152 18.73 7.40 -20.02
C CYS A 152 18.45 8.30 -18.82
N ARG A 153 17.44 9.16 -18.95
CA ARG A 153 16.97 10.04 -17.87
C ARG A 153 15.46 10.05 -17.82
N THR A 154 14.90 10.09 -16.62
CA THR A 154 13.45 10.22 -16.40
C THR A 154 13.19 11.10 -15.19
N LEU A 155 12.01 11.71 -15.15
CA LEU A 155 11.50 12.38 -13.97
C LEU A 155 11.02 11.31 -12.97
N LEU A 156 11.55 11.36 -11.76
CA LEU A 156 11.07 10.59 -10.60
C LEU A 156 10.36 11.55 -9.65
N ALA A 157 9.19 11.18 -9.19
CA ALA A 157 8.46 11.98 -8.21
C ALA A 157 7.93 11.12 -7.07
N ILE A 158 7.84 11.71 -5.87
CA ILE A 158 7.30 11.08 -4.67
C ILE A 158 6.30 12.06 -4.05
N TRP A 159 5.09 11.57 -3.77
CA TRP A 159 4.03 12.33 -3.11
C TRP A 159 4.02 12.06 -1.61
N ASP A 160 3.78 13.10 -0.83
CA ASP A 160 3.37 12.98 0.58
C ASP A 160 1.91 12.49 0.63
N SER A 161 1.74 11.18 0.54
CA SER A 161 0.44 10.52 0.50
C SER A 161 -0.29 10.60 1.83
N THR A 162 0.44 10.72 2.93
CA THR A 162 -0.11 10.92 4.27
C THR A 162 -0.53 12.36 4.53
N SER A 163 -0.07 13.29 3.69
CA SER A 163 -0.34 14.74 3.77
C SER A 163 0.03 15.33 5.13
N ASP A 164 1.06 14.82 5.77
CA ASP A 164 1.53 15.30 7.08
C ASP A 164 2.79 16.19 7.00
N GLY A 165 3.31 16.41 5.80
CA GLY A 165 4.48 17.25 5.55
C GLY A 165 5.81 16.57 5.83
N VAL A 166 5.79 15.26 6.04
CA VAL A 166 6.97 14.44 6.28
C VAL A 166 6.98 13.33 5.23
N PHE A 167 8.06 13.26 4.47
CA PHE A 167 8.26 12.18 3.51
C PHE A 167 8.87 10.97 4.22
N ASP A 168 8.13 9.87 4.26
CA ASP A 168 8.64 8.64 4.85
C ASP A 168 7.99 7.37 4.26
N ARG A 169 8.34 6.23 4.83
CA ARG A 169 7.84 4.93 4.39
C ARG A 169 6.29 4.84 4.39
N ARG A 170 5.58 5.61 5.21
CA ARG A 170 4.11 5.60 5.27
C ARG A 170 3.49 6.08 3.95
N ASP A 171 4.17 6.98 3.23
CA ASP A 171 3.71 7.47 1.93
C ASP A 171 3.63 6.37 0.90
N PHE A 172 4.54 5.42 0.93
CA PHE A 172 4.56 4.28 0.03
C PHE A 172 3.41 3.28 0.29
N ARG A 173 2.78 3.33 1.45
CA ARG A 173 1.66 2.45 1.83
C ARG A 173 0.31 2.98 1.36
N ALA A 174 0.18 4.28 1.20
CA ALA A 174 -1.10 4.93 0.87
C ALA A 174 -1.48 4.82 -0.62
N GLY A 175 -0.72 4.04 -1.42
CA GLY A 175 -1.00 3.82 -2.83
C GLY A 175 0.12 4.33 -3.75
N SER A 176 -0.23 5.05 -4.80
CA SER A 176 0.71 5.51 -5.84
C SER A 176 1.56 6.69 -5.37
N ALA A 177 2.45 6.47 -4.39
CA ALA A 177 3.32 7.52 -3.87
C ALA A 177 4.50 7.83 -4.79
N VAL A 178 4.85 6.94 -5.71
CA VAL A 178 5.98 7.07 -6.61
C VAL A 178 5.49 7.18 -8.04
N GLY A 179 6.09 8.08 -8.81
CA GLY A 179 5.83 8.20 -10.24
C GLY A 179 7.10 8.33 -11.06
N LEU A 180 7.02 7.84 -12.28
CA LEU A 180 8.07 7.93 -13.28
C LEU A 180 7.48 8.42 -14.59
N ASP A 181 8.10 9.42 -15.19
CA ASP A 181 7.78 9.85 -16.55
C ASP A 181 8.35 8.84 -17.56
N VAL A 182 7.59 7.77 -17.82
CA VAL A 182 8.04 6.68 -18.69
C VAL A 182 7.91 7.02 -20.17
N ASN A 183 7.06 7.98 -20.53
CA ASN A 183 6.83 8.40 -21.92
C ASN A 183 7.73 9.58 -22.37
N GLY A 184 8.39 10.24 -21.42
CA GLY A 184 9.34 11.33 -21.68
C GLY A 184 8.69 12.67 -22.00
N ASP A 185 7.42 12.89 -21.61
CA ASP A 185 6.69 14.15 -21.88
C ASP A 185 6.90 15.22 -20.78
N GLY A 186 7.70 14.93 -19.78
CA GLY A 186 7.99 15.80 -18.65
C GLY A 186 6.90 15.86 -17.60
N LYS A 187 5.92 14.96 -17.66
CA LYS A 187 4.80 14.86 -16.71
C LYS A 187 4.70 13.45 -16.15
N ILE A 188 4.02 13.31 -15.04
CA ILE A 188 3.62 12.02 -14.48
C ILE A 188 2.11 12.09 -14.34
N ALA A 189 1.39 11.52 -15.28
CA ALA A 189 -0.04 11.67 -15.43
C ALA A 189 -0.72 10.47 -16.10
N GLY A 190 0.04 9.60 -16.73
CA GLY A 190 -0.44 8.49 -17.54
C GLY A 190 -0.62 7.19 -16.77
N GLN A 191 -1.39 6.28 -17.37
CA GLN A 191 -1.46 4.91 -16.90
C GLN A 191 -0.08 4.24 -17.04
N GLY A 192 0.40 3.57 -15.99
CA GLY A 192 1.74 2.95 -15.97
C GLY A 192 2.88 3.88 -15.53
N GLU A 193 2.58 5.14 -15.22
CA GLU A 193 3.56 6.10 -14.69
C GLU A 193 3.56 6.16 -13.15
N PHE A 194 2.56 5.55 -12.52
CA PHE A 194 2.49 5.43 -11.07
C PHE A 194 2.91 4.05 -10.63
N LEU A 195 3.81 4.01 -9.64
CA LEU A 195 4.30 2.80 -9.01
C LEU A 195 3.72 2.71 -7.59
N PHE A 196 3.36 1.51 -7.20
CA PHE A 196 3.05 1.23 -5.80
C PHE A 196 4.36 1.03 -5.04
N GLY A 197 4.39 1.42 -3.77
CA GLY A 197 5.61 1.41 -2.98
C GLY A 197 6.34 0.07 -3.02
N GLY A 198 7.65 0.11 -3.30
CA GLY A 198 8.49 -1.07 -3.44
C GLY A 198 8.31 -1.85 -4.74
N GLU A 199 7.46 -1.40 -5.64
CA GLU A 199 7.26 -2.03 -6.95
C GLU A 199 8.52 -1.97 -7.79
N VAL A 200 8.89 -3.14 -8.39
CA VAL A 200 9.99 -3.21 -9.35
C VAL A 200 9.53 -2.65 -10.68
N PHE A 201 10.30 -1.73 -11.25
CA PHE A 201 10.06 -1.13 -12.56
C PHE A 201 11.24 -1.35 -13.50
N GLU A 202 10.97 -1.32 -14.80
CA GLU A 202 12.00 -1.42 -15.83
C GLU A 202 12.33 -0.01 -16.38
N PHE A 203 13.63 0.31 -16.42
CA PHE A 203 14.12 1.56 -17.01
C PHE A 203 15.45 1.30 -17.71
N CYS A 204 15.58 1.76 -18.95
CA CYS A 204 16.78 1.58 -19.76
C CYS A 204 17.27 0.11 -19.84
N GLY A 205 16.34 -0.86 -19.94
CA GLY A 205 16.65 -2.29 -20.03
C GLY A 205 17.15 -2.93 -18.72
N ARG A 206 17.10 -2.21 -17.63
CA ARG A 206 17.48 -2.66 -16.28
C ARG A 206 16.27 -2.55 -15.33
N ARG A 207 16.31 -3.27 -14.22
CA ARG A 207 15.22 -3.29 -13.23
C ARG A 207 15.62 -2.62 -11.94
N PHE A 208 14.70 -1.86 -11.37
CA PHE A 208 14.91 -1.05 -10.19
C PHE A 208 13.71 -1.06 -9.27
N PHE A 209 13.91 -0.69 -8.04
CA PHE A 209 12.86 -0.27 -7.10
C PHE A 209 13.33 0.95 -6.31
N VAL A 210 12.37 1.72 -5.80
CA VAL A 210 12.65 2.84 -4.90
C VAL A 210 12.70 2.30 -3.48
N ASP A 211 13.82 2.53 -2.76
CA ASP A 211 13.99 2.08 -1.38
C ASP A 211 13.26 3.04 -0.42
N PRO A 212 12.11 2.62 0.17
CA PRO A 212 11.31 3.50 1.02
C PRO A 212 12.04 3.96 2.29
N ASP A 213 12.99 3.15 2.78
CA ASP A 213 13.74 3.46 4.00
C ASP A 213 14.84 4.50 3.78
N SER A 214 15.17 4.79 2.52
CA SER A 214 16.16 5.79 2.16
C SER A 214 15.59 7.19 1.99
N LEU A 215 14.26 7.32 1.94
CA LEU A 215 13.58 8.60 1.72
C LEU A 215 13.87 9.56 2.87
N LYS A 216 14.34 10.76 2.52
CA LYS A 216 14.61 11.80 3.51
C LYS A 216 13.29 12.47 3.94
N PRO A 217 13.12 12.74 5.26
CA PRO A 217 11.87 13.29 5.79
C PRO A 217 11.46 14.65 5.21
N ASP A 218 12.43 15.41 4.72
CA ASP A 218 12.22 16.70 4.02
C ASP A 218 11.96 16.56 2.53
N GLY A 219 11.94 15.33 2.01
CA GLY A 219 11.77 15.06 0.59
C GLY A 219 13.00 15.40 -0.28
N SER A 220 14.18 15.60 0.31
CA SER A 220 15.37 16.05 -0.43
C SER A 220 16.10 14.95 -1.20
N ALA A 221 15.92 13.69 -0.84
CA ALA A 221 16.58 12.57 -1.53
C ALA A 221 15.90 11.23 -1.28
N VAL A 222 16.09 10.32 -2.24
CA VAL A 222 15.71 8.91 -2.13
C VAL A 222 16.75 8.05 -2.85
N THR A 223 16.86 6.77 -2.50
CA THR A 223 17.72 5.82 -3.20
C THR A 223 16.90 4.92 -4.13
N VAL A 224 17.32 4.82 -5.37
CA VAL A 224 16.84 3.84 -6.34
C VAL A 224 17.85 2.70 -6.39
N VAL A 225 17.39 1.48 -6.26
CA VAL A 225 18.21 0.27 -6.17
C VAL A 225 17.99 -0.59 -7.39
N GLU A 226 19.07 -0.95 -8.05
CA GLU A 226 19.02 -1.95 -9.12
C GLU A 226 18.75 -3.34 -8.53
N THR A 227 17.99 -4.16 -9.24
CA THR A 227 17.62 -5.50 -8.79
C THR A 227 17.57 -6.49 -9.94
N SER A 228 17.95 -7.72 -9.67
CA SER A 228 17.74 -8.86 -10.58
C SER A 228 16.34 -9.48 -10.44
N LEU A 229 15.53 -9.01 -9.46
CA LEU A 229 14.20 -9.54 -9.23
C LEU A 229 13.31 -9.37 -10.46
N GLU A 230 12.65 -10.44 -10.84
CA GLU A 230 11.58 -10.41 -11.83
C GLU A 230 10.24 -10.31 -11.10
N LYS A 231 9.44 -9.33 -11.53
CA LYS A 231 8.04 -9.26 -11.12
C LYS A 231 7.32 -10.47 -11.67
N PRO A 232 6.59 -11.23 -10.86
CA PRO A 232 5.82 -12.34 -11.38
C PRO A 232 4.81 -11.83 -12.43
N LYS A 233 4.73 -12.54 -13.56
CA LYS A 233 3.73 -12.27 -14.60
C LYS A 233 2.94 -13.55 -14.83
N ILE A 234 1.69 -13.42 -15.23
CA ILE A 234 0.92 -14.60 -15.68
C ILE A 234 1.66 -15.24 -16.87
N GLY A 235 1.93 -16.53 -16.74
CA GLY A 235 2.73 -17.30 -17.70
C GLY A 235 4.23 -17.38 -17.39
N SER A 236 4.73 -16.64 -16.38
CA SER A 236 6.14 -16.73 -15.96
C SER A 236 6.33 -17.71 -14.80
N PRO A 237 7.55 -18.27 -14.63
CA PRO A 237 7.89 -19.02 -13.43
C PRO A 237 7.72 -18.17 -12.17
N VAL A 238 7.22 -18.78 -11.10
CA VAL A 238 7.22 -18.13 -9.78
C VAL A 238 8.66 -17.89 -9.34
N PRO A 239 8.98 -16.71 -8.78
CA PRO A 239 10.30 -16.44 -8.23
C PRO A 239 10.68 -17.41 -7.10
N THR A 240 11.96 -17.50 -6.78
CA THR A 240 12.42 -18.25 -5.60
C THR A 240 11.91 -17.55 -4.35
N LEU A 241 10.97 -18.18 -3.65
CA LEU A 241 10.37 -17.69 -2.41
C LEU A 241 10.80 -18.57 -1.24
N ILE A 242 11.10 -17.95 -0.13
CA ILE A 242 11.35 -18.60 1.16
C ILE A 242 10.49 -17.88 2.19
N MET A 243 9.59 -18.60 2.84
CA MET A 243 8.62 -18.04 3.78
C MET A 243 8.63 -18.86 5.07
N GLU A 244 8.48 -18.18 6.20
CA GLU A 244 8.28 -18.85 7.48
C GLU A 244 6.81 -18.78 7.88
N THR A 245 6.25 -19.92 8.21
CA THR A 245 4.87 -20.02 8.69
C THR A 245 4.76 -19.68 10.16
N THR A 246 3.56 -19.34 10.61
CA THR A 246 3.25 -19.12 12.03
C THR A 246 3.48 -20.37 12.88
N GLY A 247 3.55 -21.55 12.27
CA GLY A 247 3.87 -22.84 12.92
C GLY A 247 5.37 -23.15 12.95
N GLY A 248 6.24 -22.25 12.47
CA GLY A 248 7.70 -22.41 12.46
C GLY A 248 8.24 -23.27 11.31
N ALA A 249 7.40 -23.68 10.35
CA ALA A 249 7.87 -24.38 9.16
C ALA A 249 8.33 -23.39 8.09
N THR A 250 9.42 -23.73 7.40
CA THR A 250 9.91 -22.98 6.24
C THR A 250 9.30 -23.55 4.97
N LEU A 251 8.65 -22.71 4.18
CA LEU A 251 8.13 -23.03 2.85
C LEU A 251 9.06 -22.50 1.76
N ARG A 252 9.32 -23.30 0.75
CA ARG A 252 10.16 -22.92 -0.40
C ARG A 252 9.39 -23.14 -1.70
N SER A 253 9.36 -22.15 -2.58
CA SER A 253 8.63 -22.27 -3.87
C SER A 253 9.17 -23.41 -4.75
N GLY A 254 10.44 -23.77 -4.65
CA GLY A 254 11.01 -24.92 -5.33
C GLY A 254 10.40 -26.29 -4.95
N GLU A 255 9.75 -26.37 -3.78
CA GLU A 255 9.12 -27.59 -3.25
C GLU A 255 7.64 -27.72 -3.68
N TRP A 256 7.11 -26.74 -4.41
CA TRP A 256 5.70 -26.71 -4.83
C TRP A 256 5.44 -27.51 -6.12
N ARG A 257 6.49 -27.96 -6.78
CA ARG A 257 6.36 -28.76 -8.02
C ARG A 257 5.47 -29.98 -7.81
N GLY A 258 4.56 -30.20 -8.78
CA GLY A 258 3.55 -31.26 -8.71
C GLY A 258 2.28 -30.91 -7.95
N LYS A 259 2.22 -29.74 -7.32
CA LYS A 259 1.02 -29.19 -6.64
C LYS A 259 0.57 -27.90 -7.30
N VAL A 260 -0.72 -27.64 -7.25
CA VAL A 260 -1.27 -26.30 -7.49
C VAL A 260 -1.20 -25.53 -6.20
N VAL A 261 -0.66 -24.30 -6.21
CA VAL A 261 -0.54 -23.47 -5.03
C VAL A 261 -1.41 -22.24 -5.17
N LEU A 262 -2.24 -21.99 -4.16
CA LEU A 262 -2.96 -20.74 -3.99
C LEU A 262 -2.22 -19.88 -2.95
N LEU A 263 -1.74 -18.70 -3.37
CA LEU A 263 -1.35 -17.64 -2.45
C LEU A 263 -2.56 -16.75 -2.24
N ASP A 264 -2.96 -16.59 -0.98
CA ASP A 264 -4.11 -15.80 -0.54
C ASP A 264 -3.60 -14.65 0.32
N PHE A 265 -3.58 -13.43 -0.22
CA PHE A 265 -3.16 -12.22 0.48
C PHE A 265 -4.35 -11.59 1.17
N TRP A 266 -4.23 -11.35 2.49
CA TRP A 266 -5.32 -10.87 3.32
C TRP A 266 -4.86 -9.99 4.48
N ALA A 267 -5.80 -9.26 5.09
CA ALA A 267 -5.57 -8.50 6.31
C ALA A 267 -6.78 -8.58 7.26
N SER A 268 -6.55 -8.35 8.56
CA SER A 268 -7.60 -8.43 9.58
C SER A 268 -8.68 -7.34 9.44
N TRP A 269 -8.37 -6.25 8.79
CA TRP A 269 -9.31 -5.16 8.48
C TRP A 269 -10.08 -5.36 7.17
N CYS A 270 -9.72 -6.38 6.37
CA CYS A 270 -10.33 -6.67 5.07
C CYS A 270 -11.56 -7.56 5.24
N GLY A 271 -12.76 -6.98 5.26
CA GLY A 271 -14.02 -7.72 5.42
C GLY A 271 -14.25 -8.79 4.36
N TYR A 272 -14.03 -8.47 3.08
CA TYR A 272 -14.14 -9.43 1.97
C TYR A 272 -13.14 -10.59 2.05
N CYS A 273 -11.95 -10.36 2.61
CA CYS A 273 -10.99 -11.43 2.86
C CYS A 273 -11.54 -12.44 3.87
N ILE A 274 -12.08 -11.92 4.98
CA ILE A 274 -12.62 -12.73 6.08
C ILE A 274 -13.85 -13.54 5.60
N GLU A 275 -14.74 -12.93 4.85
CA GLU A 275 -15.89 -13.61 4.24
C GLU A 275 -15.45 -14.72 3.27
N GLY A 276 -14.36 -14.52 2.55
CA GLY A 276 -13.79 -15.46 1.59
C GLY A 276 -13.22 -16.74 2.21
N PHE A 277 -12.77 -16.75 3.46
CA PHE A 277 -12.09 -17.91 4.07
C PHE A 277 -12.94 -19.17 4.07
N LYS A 278 -14.26 -19.06 4.22
CA LYS A 278 -15.17 -20.21 4.15
C LYS A 278 -15.10 -20.88 2.77
N THR A 279 -15.10 -20.10 1.72
CA THR A 279 -15.01 -20.58 0.34
C THR A 279 -13.64 -21.18 0.04
N ILE A 280 -12.57 -20.52 0.50
CA ILE A 280 -11.20 -21.04 0.36
C ILE A 280 -11.07 -22.38 1.09
N ARG A 281 -11.68 -22.56 2.27
CA ARG A 281 -11.66 -23.82 2.98
C ARG A 281 -12.39 -24.93 2.21
N GLN A 282 -13.55 -24.64 1.64
CA GLN A 282 -14.25 -25.60 0.79
C GLN A 282 -13.40 -26.05 -0.39
N MET A 283 -12.73 -25.11 -1.05
CA MET A 283 -11.79 -25.42 -2.14
C MET A 283 -10.58 -26.22 -1.66
N HIS A 284 -10.00 -25.86 -0.51
CA HIS A 284 -8.90 -26.61 0.09
C HIS A 284 -9.28 -28.09 0.37
N GLU A 285 -10.44 -28.34 0.94
CA GLU A 285 -10.94 -29.69 1.23
C GLU A 285 -11.26 -30.47 -0.04
N GLU A 286 -11.93 -29.83 -1.00
CA GLU A 286 -12.38 -30.46 -2.25
C GLU A 286 -11.22 -30.83 -3.16
N PHE A 287 -10.20 -29.98 -3.26
CA PHE A 287 -9.07 -30.19 -4.18
C PHE A 287 -7.83 -30.80 -3.51
N ALA A 288 -7.93 -31.19 -2.21
CA ALA A 288 -6.86 -31.96 -1.57
C ALA A 288 -6.68 -33.33 -2.25
N PRO A 289 -5.45 -33.88 -2.31
CA PRO A 289 -4.18 -33.29 -1.84
C PRO A 289 -3.47 -32.45 -2.92
N THR A 290 -4.11 -32.12 -4.04
CA THR A 290 -3.50 -31.45 -5.20
C THR A 290 -3.31 -29.95 -4.98
N LEU A 291 -4.25 -29.32 -4.24
CA LEU A 291 -4.20 -27.90 -3.90
C LEU A 291 -3.50 -27.68 -2.58
N GLN A 292 -2.49 -26.83 -2.59
CA GLN A 292 -1.87 -26.27 -1.38
C GLN A 292 -2.27 -24.80 -1.26
N VAL A 293 -2.88 -24.43 -0.12
CA VAL A 293 -3.20 -23.04 0.20
C VAL A 293 -2.14 -22.46 1.13
N ILE A 294 -1.76 -21.22 0.90
CA ILE A 294 -0.85 -20.43 1.75
C ILE A 294 -1.46 -19.05 1.89
N SER A 295 -1.96 -18.71 3.09
CA SER A 295 -2.44 -17.37 3.37
C SER A 295 -1.32 -16.48 3.88
N ILE A 296 -1.18 -15.31 3.26
CA ILE A 296 -0.13 -14.32 3.53
C ILE A 296 -0.81 -13.09 4.12
N ASN A 297 -0.53 -12.84 5.39
CA ASN A 297 -1.12 -11.72 6.12
C ASN A 297 -0.30 -10.45 5.92
N THR A 298 -0.96 -9.35 5.62
CA THR A 298 -0.37 -8.04 5.36
C THR A 298 -0.74 -7.01 6.44
N ASP A 299 -1.02 -7.46 7.66
CA ASP A 299 -1.24 -6.56 8.78
C ASP A 299 0.06 -5.95 9.31
N GLU A 300 -0.07 -4.72 9.79
CA GLU A 300 0.97 -3.99 10.51
C GLU A 300 1.30 -4.67 11.85
N PRO A 301 2.48 -4.40 12.45
CA PRO A 301 2.86 -4.97 13.75
C PRO A 301 1.81 -4.76 14.84
N SER A 302 1.13 -3.59 14.83
CA SER A 302 0.07 -3.22 15.77
C SER A 302 -1.22 -4.03 15.60
N ALA A 303 -1.48 -4.59 14.42
CA ALA A 303 -2.70 -5.34 14.10
C ALA A 303 -2.50 -6.87 14.10
N ILE A 304 -1.28 -7.37 14.27
CA ILE A 304 -0.99 -8.83 14.28
C ILE A 304 -1.78 -9.58 15.34
N ALA A 305 -2.03 -8.97 16.50
CA ALA A 305 -2.84 -9.59 17.53
C ALA A 305 -4.29 -9.83 17.07
N GLU A 306 -4.85 -8.91 16.28
CA GLU A 306 -6.19 -9.05 15.70
C GLU A 306 -6.18 -10.11 14.59
N ALA A 307 -5.18 -10.09 13.71
CA ALA A 307 -5.02 -11.11 12.68
C ALA A 307 -4.96 -12.54 13.28
N ARG A 308 -4.29 -12.71 14.40
CA ARG A 308 -4.26 -14.01 15.12
C ARG A 308 -5.65 -14.44 15.62
N LYS A 309 -6.48 -13.50 16.10
CA LYS A 309 -7.85 -13.79 16.51
C LYS A 309 -8.70 -14.20 15.31
N VAL A 310 -8.57 -13.52 14.18
CA VAL A 310 -9.24 -13.89 12.93
C VAL A 310 -8.88 -15.30 12.53
N VAL A 311 -7.58 -15.66 12.51
CA VAL A 311 -7.14 -17.03 12.21
C VAL A 311 -7.75 -18.05 13.16
N ALA A 312 -7.78 -17.76 14.46
CA ALA A 312 -8.33 -18.67 15.46
C ALA A 312 -9.85 -18.89 15.32
N SER A 313 -10.58 -17.87 14.85
CA SER A 313 -12.05 -17.92 14.74
C SER A 313 -12.55 -18.50 13.40
N HIS A 314 -11.69 -18.63 12.37
CA HIS A 314 -12.12 -19.03 11.03
C HIS A 314 -11.61 -20.40 10.58
N ASP A 315 -10.99 -21.18 11.47
CA ASP A 315 -10.53 -22.56 11.18
C ASP A 315 -9.81 -22.65 9.83
N MET A 316 -8.63 -22.09 9.77
CA MET A 316 -7.76 -22.05 8.59
C MET A 316 -6.72 -23.19 8.69
N PRO A 317 -6.98 -24.40 8.15
CA PRO A 317 -6.12 -25.59 8.37
C PRO A 317 -4.82 -25.55 7.57
N TRP A 318 -4.66 -24.61 6.65
CA TRP A 318 -3.48 -24.47 5.77
C TRP A 318 -2.39 -23.61 6.36
N ALA A 319 -1.27 -23.47 5.63
CA ALA A 319 -0.12 -22.67 6.02
C ALA A 319 -0.45 -21.17 6.07
N LYS A 320 0.05 -20.48 7.09
CA LYS A 320 -0.13 -19.03 7.28
C LYS A 320 1.22 -18.36 7.48
N VAL A 321 1.47 -17.30 6.74
CA VAL A 321 2.63 -16.41 6.85
C VAL A 321 2.16 -15.09 7.43
N MET A 322 2.76 -14.64 8.53
CA MET A 322 2.37 -13.42 9.24
C MET A 322 3.64 -12.70 9.70
N SER A 323 4.22 -11.91 8.80
CA SER A 323 5.49 -11.20 9.06
C SER A 323 5.33 -10.00 9.99
N GLY A 324 4.13 -9.42 10.03
CA GLY A 324 3.88 -8.15 10.71
C GLY A 324 4.49 -6.94 10.02
N LYS A 325 4.88 -7.06 8.75
CA LYS A 325 5.49 -5.96 7.98
C LYS A 325 4.45 -5.11 7.24
N GLY A 326 3.18 -5.47 7.33
CA GLY A 326 2.13 -4.74 6.65
C GLY A 326 2.26 -4.83 5.13
N MET A 327 1.96 -3.74 4.47
CA MET A 327 2.13 -3.59 3.02
C MET A 327 3.60 -3.53 2.59
N ASP A 328 4.54 -3.45 3.53
CA ASP A 328 5.98 -3.55 3.28
C ASP A 328 6.47 -5.02 3.27
N ASP A 329 5.58 -6.00 3.40
CA ASP A 329 5.97 -7.40 3.27
C ASP A 329 6.52 -7.66 1.87
N PRO A 330 7.73 -8.24 1.75
CA PRO A 330 8.35 -8.48 0.44
C PRO A 330 7.51 -9.35 -0.49
N LEU A 331 6.71 -10.27 0.05
CA LEU A 331 5.80 -11.07 -0.76
C LEU A 331 4.65 -10.21 -1.32
N TRP A 332 4.06 -9.36 -0.49
CA TRP A 332 3.06 -8.40 -0.95
C TRP A 332 3.65 -7.48 -2.02
N MET A 333 4.78 -6.84 -1.75
CA MET A 333 5.44 -5.94 -2.69
C MET A 333 5.78 -6.61 -4.03
N MET A 334 6.13 -7.89 -4.01
CA MET A 334 6.43 -8.66 -5.20
C MET A 334 5.18 -8.95 -6.05
N PHE A 335 4.06 -9.28 -5.42
CA PHE A 335 2.84 -9.73 -6.11
C PHE A 335 1.80 -8.63 -6.31
N GLN A 336 1.82 -7.53 -5.58
CA GLN A 336 0.82 -6.44 -5.67
C GLN A 336 0.69 -5.85 -7.08
N GLY A 337 1.73 -5.95 -7.89
CA GLY A 337 1.68 -5.47 -9.26
C GLY A 337 0.87 -6.34 -10.22
N LEU A 338 0.38 -7.48 -9.80
CA LEU A 338 -0.59 -8.26 -10.56
C LEU A 338 -2.01 -7.70 -10.36
N GLU A 339 -2.31 -7.34 -9.11
CA GLU A 339 -3.58 -6.74 -8.69
C GLU A 339 -3.28 -5.69 -7.61
N HIS A 340 -4.05 -4.60 -7.59
CA HIS A 340 -3.81 -3.50 -6.66
C HIS A 340 -4.88 -3.42 -5.55
N SER A 341 -5.56 -4.52 -5.27
CA SER A 341 -6.60 -4.58 -4.24
C SER A 341 -6.57 -5.87 -3.45
N MET A 342 -7.29 -5.90 -2.34
CA MET A 342 -7.33 -7.00 -1.39
C MET A 342 -8.78 -7.46 -1.16
N PRO A 343 -9.07 -8.78 -1.05
CA PRO A 343 -8.10 -9.88 -1.12
C PRO A 343 -7.45 -10.00 -2.50
N GLN A 344 -6.21 -10.48 -2.53
CA GLN A 344 -5.56 -10.86 -3.78
C GLN A 344 -5.25 -12.36 -3.77
N TYR A 345 -5.56 -13.01 -4.88
CA TYR A 345 -5.38 -14.44 -5.08
C TYR A 345 -4.41 -14.69 -6.23
N VAL A 346 -3.42 -15.55 -6.02
CA VAL A 346 -2.47 -15.95 -7.07
C VAL A 346 -2.43 -17.47 -7.14
N ILE A 347 -2.63 -18.04 -8.36
CA ILE A 347 -2.48 -19.47 -8.59
C ILE A 347 -1.18 -19.75 -9.34
N ILE A 348 -0.43 -20.71 -8.80
CA ILE A 348 0.78 -21.27 -9.36
C ILE A 348 0.49 -22.74 -9.70
N ASP A 349 0.75 -23.14 -10.94
CA ASP A 349 0.49 -24.51 -11.38
C ASP A 349 1.55 -25.51 -10.92
N ARG A 350 1.38 -26.78 -11.31
CA ARG A 350 2.27 -27.89 -10.95
C ARG A 350 3.69 -27.75 -11.51
N GLU A 351 3.85 -26.99 -12.57
CA GLU A 351 5.14 -26.65 -13.18
C GLU A 351 5.80 -25.43 -12.51
N GLY A 352 5.12 -24.81 -11.54
CA GLY A 352 5.61 -23.62 -10.85
C GLY A 352 5.44 -22.34 -11.67
N ILE A 353 4.47 -22.29 -12.55
CA ILE A 353 4.16 -21.13 -13.40
C ILE A 353 2.97 -20.37 -12.79
N VAL A 354 3.06 -19.05 -12.71
CA VAL A 354 1.94 -18.19 -12.31
C VAL A 354 0.87 -18.24 -13.41
N ARG A 355 -0.33 -18.65 -13.07
CA ARG A 355 -1.42 -18.88 -14.04
C ARG A 355 -2.63 -17.99 -13.87
N TYR A 356 -2.82 -17.46 -12.67
CA TYR A 356 -3.97 -16.61 -12.36
C TYR A 356 -3.57 -15.58 -11.31
N SER A 357 -4.12 -14.40 -11.46
CA SER A 357 -4.22 -13.42 -10.41
C SER A 357 -5.60 -12.78 -10.45
N GLY A 358 -6.20 -12.55 -9.32
CA GLY A 358 -7.48 -11.90 -9.18
C GLY A 358 -7.59 -11.24 -7.81
N ALA A 359 -8.36 -10.16 -7.72
CA ALA A 359 -8.55 -9.40 -6.49
C ALA A 359 -10.03 -9.09 -6.26
N GLY A 360 -10.40 -8.91 -4.98
CA GLY A 360 -11.77 -8.63 -4.58
C GLY A 360 -12.59 -9.89 -4.22
N GLY A 361 -13.60 -9.71 -3.38
CA GLY A 361 -14.44 -10.80 -2.90
C GLY A 361 -15.32 -11.43 -3.98
N GLU A 362 -15.66 -10.70 -5.03
CA GLU A 362 -16.43 -11.15 -6.19
C GLU A 362 -15.68 -12.16 -7.06
N ASN A 363 -14.36 -12.18 -7.00
CA ASN A 363 -13.51 -13.04 -7.85
C ASN A 363 -13.38 -14.50 -7.35
N LEU A 364 -14.09 -14.89 -6.29
CA LEU A 364 -14.02 -16.26 -5.79
C LEU A 364 -14.56 -17.31 -6.80
N ILE A 365 -15.47 -16.92 -7.70
CA ILE A 365 -16.00 -17.80 -8.74
C ILE A 365 -14.90 -18.06 -9.79
N GLU A 366 -14.21 -17.02 -10.22
CA GLU A 366 -13.09 -17.12 -11.19
C GLU A 366 -11.90 -17.84 -10.58
N LEU A 367 -11.60 -17.59 -9.31
CA LEU A 367 -10.59 -18.30 -8.54
C LEU A 367 -10.87 -19.81 -8.55
N ARG A 368 -12.14 -20.21 -8.26
CA ARG A 368 -12.55 -21.60 -8.27
C ARG A 368 -12.33 -22.23 -9.66
N ALA A 369 -12.80 -21.58 -10.71
CA ALA A 369 -12.63 -22.06 -12.08
C ALA A 369 -11.14 -22.24 -12.46
N ALA A 370 -10.29 -21.33 -12.01
CA ALA A 370 -8.84 -21.44 -12.20
C ALA A 370 -8.24 -22.63 -11.42
N ILE A 371 -8.66 -22.86 -10.18
CA ILE A 371 -8.23 -24.03 -9.39
C ILE A 371 -8.67 -25.33 -10.08
N GLU A 372 -9.91 -25.44 -10.51
CA GLU A 372 -10.44 -26.61 -11.24
C GLU A 372 -9.60 -26.92 -12.47
N LYS A 373 -9.34 -25.89 -13.28
CA LYS A 373 -8.54 -26.00 -14.50
C LYS A 373 -7.15 -26.57 -14.25
N TYR A 374 -6.44 -26.12 -13.22
CA TYR A 374 -5.05 -26.52 -13.00
C TYR A 374 -4.88 -27.71 -12.07
N THR A 375 -5.88 -28.06 -11.26
CA THR A 375 -5.91 -29.32 -10.49
C THR A 375 -6.32 -30.52 -11.33
N GLY A 376 -6.96 -30.30 -12.49
CA GLY A 376 -7.45 -31.38 -13.37
C GLY A 376 -8.64 -32.13 -12.79
N LYS A 377 -9.37 -31.57 -11.83
CA LYS A 377 -10.69 -32.06 -11.42
C LYS A 377 -11.74 -31.39 -12.30
N PRO A 378 -12.71 -32.14 -12.84
CA PRO A 378 -13.83 -31.59 -13.62
C PRO A 378 -14.79 -30.79 -12.76
#